data_e8c8c38a9f3d3fdc769838e7230e1035
#
_entry.id   e8c8c38a9f3d3fdc769838e7230e1035
#
_cell.length_a   1.000
_cell.length_b   1.000
_cell.length_c   1.000
_cell.angle_alpha   90.00
_cell.angle_beta   90.00
_cell.angle_gamma   90.00
#
_symmetry.space_group_name_H-M   'P 1'
#
loop_
_entity.id
_entity.type
_entity.pdbx_description
1 polymer ?
#
loop_
_entity_poly.entity_id
_entity_poly.type
_entity_poly.pdbx_seq_one_letter_code
_entity_poly.pdbx_strand_id
1 'polypeptide(L)'
;MTVALVNNWLGRRNQESLAVMKRDFDLELEQMKKGLERQGESLKLEFTRQIETLRGTIADRNSAANARRDYEYDALKRLYTDVEPLLFQLHEALDEAHNRVLSLCRSSRAGRLGESGTSWIRGDGYYLRSTMYKLALPVAYLRLIQPKITFVDISLDASIYMRYLLLKLYCLTFTDDFRFAAVEPKLAYDPNHDQWRQLRESDPAVYQRQGLVVGNVENVAASLVVEGRAKLFSEFEASLGGRTGEGSLDVLVFLFRGFSPVTRPVLARMLIAQ
;
A
#
# COMPACT_ATOMS: atom_id res chain seq x y z
N MET A 1 77.19 35.01 79.42
CA MET A 1 75.72 34.81 79.72
C MET A 1 74.77 35.21 78.57
N THR A 2 75.17 36.05 77.62
CA THR A 2 74.37 36.65 76.56
C THR A 2 74.02 35.70 75.36
N VAL A 3 74.93 34.79 74.98
CA VAL A 3 74.74 33.86 73.81
C VAL A 3 73.65 32.80 74.03
N ALA A 4 73.53 32.29 75.29
CA ALA A 4 72.51 31.28 75.64
C ALA A 4 71.08 31.84 75.60
N LEU A 5 70.91 33.14 75.95
CA LEU A 5 69.63 33.83 75.91
C LEU A 5 69.16 34.11 74.48
N VAL A 6 70.10 34.48 73.57
CA VAL A 6 69.83 34.72 72.16
C VAL A 6 69.46 33.41 71.44
N ASN A 7 70.15 32.29 71.70
CA ASN A 7 69.83 31.02 71.14
C ASN A 7 68.44 30.45 71.62
N ASN A 8 68.13 30.69 72.90
CA ASN A 8 66.80 30.25 73.41
C ASN A 8 65.67 31.13 72.86
N TRP A 9 65.91 32.44 72.65
CA TRP A 9 64.93 33.32 72.01
C TRP A 9 64.74 32.99 70.53
N LEU A 10 65.80 32.73 69.75
CA LEU A 10 65.72 32.27 68.35
C LEU A 10 65.04 30.91 68.24
N GLY A 11 65.32 29.97 69.17
CA GLY A 11 64.67 28.67 69.22
C GLY A 11 63.14 28.76 69.44
N ARG A 12 62.69 29.63 70.37
CA ARG A 12 61.29 29.90 70.61
C ARG A 12 60.57 30.51 69.38
N ARG A 13 61.23 31.53 68.79
CA ARG A 13 60.68 32.22 67.61
C ARG A 13 60.56 31.30 66.40
N ASN A 14 61.53 30.40 66.21
CA ASN A 14 61.48 29.40 65.16
C ASN A 14 60.37 28.32 65.45
N GLN A 15 60.17 27.92 66.73
CA GLN A 15 59.13 27.03 67.13
C GLN A 15 57.71 27.67 66.93
N GLU A 16 57.56 28.94 67.29
CA GLU A 16 56.29 29.67 67.04
C GLU A 16 56.02 29.82 65.57
N SER A 17 57.03 30.15 64.74
CA SER A 17 56.93 30.27 63.31
C SER A 17 56.54 28.91 62.67
N LEU A 18 57.19 27.83 63.11
CA LEU A 18 56.81 26.45 62.65
C LEU A 18 55.43 26.03 63.09
N ALA A 19 54.97 26.42 64.29
CA ALA A 19 53.65 26.11 64.78
C ALA A 19 52.54 26.84 63.96
N VAL A 20 52.80 28.12 63.60
CA VAL A 20 51.92 28.90 62.73
C VAL A 20 51.87 28.29 61.33
N MET A 21 53.01 27.99 60.73
CA MET A 21 53.11 27.38 59.40
C MET A 21 52.40 26.01 59.34
N LYS A 22 52.58 25.23 60.40
CA LYS A 22 51.84 23.91 60.48
C LYS A 22 50.31 24.12 60.56
N ARG A 23 49.87 25.11 61.32
CA ARG A 23 48.46 25.44 61.49
C ARG A 23 47.83 25.91 60.15
N ASP A 24 48.57 26.77 59.43
CA ASP A 24 48.14 27.27 58.14
C ASP A 24 48.07 26.14 57.11
N PHE A 25 49.03 25.23 57.08
CA PHE A 25 49.06 24.06 56.24
C PHE A 25 47.89 23.06 56.55
N ASP A 26 47.64 22.84 57.85
CA ASP A 26 46.53 22.00 58.28
C ASP A 26 45.15 22.58 57.83
N LEU A 27 45.02 23.93 57.91
CA LEU A 27 43.82 24.64 57.40
C LEU A 27 43.66 24.54 55.91
N GLU A 28 44.73 24.72 55.13
CA GLU A 28 44.68 24.55 53.66
C GLU A 28 44.36 23.15 53.26
N LEU A 29 44.89 22.14 53.95
CA LEU A 29 44.64 20.74 53.71
C LEU A 29 43.16 20.34 54.02
N GLU A 30 42.59 20.91 55.08
CA GLU A 30 41.17 20.74 55.41
C GLU A 30 40.29 21.43 54.39
N GLN A 31 40.60 22.61 53.89
CA GLN A 31 39.89 23.31 52.84
C GLN A 31 39.96 22.53 51.53
N MET A 32 41.12 21.99 51.16
CA MET A 32 41.28 21.16 49.98
C MET A 32 40.46 19.89 50.06
N LYS A 33 40.44 19.18 51.22
CA LYS A 33 39.60 18.02 51.44
C LYS A 33 38.10 18.34 51.29
N LYS A 34 37.62 19.41 51.90
CA LYS A 34 36.24 19.88 51.76
C LYS A 34 35.90 20.26 50.30
N GLY A 35 36.84 20.84 49.56
CA GLY A 35 36.69 21.15 48.14
C GLY A 35 36.57 19.90 47.29
N LEU A 36 37.41 18.89 47.51
CA LEU A 36 37.36 17.59 46.80
C LEU A 36 36.09 16.80 47.12
N GLU A 37 35.63 16.80 48.37
CA GLU A 37 34.38 16.15 48.76
C GLU A 37 33.18 16.78 48.05
N ARG A 38 33.09 18.13 48.02
CA ARG A 38 32.02 18.84 47.29
C ARG A 38 32.06 18.57 45.78
N GLN A 39 33.26 18.54 45.18
CA GLN A 39 33.39 18.19 43.76
C GLN A 39 32.97 16.74 43.50
N GLY A 40 33.37 15.80 44.38
CA GLY A 40 32.97 14.42 44.30
C GLY A 40 31.45 14.22 44.42
N GLU A 41 30.78 14.94 45.32
CA GLU A 41 29.34 14.91 45.46
C GLU A 41 28.62 15.52 44.25
N SER A 42 29.12 16.65 43.71
CA SER A 42 28.52 17.25 42.52
C SER A 42 28.65 16.37 41.26
N LEU A 43 29.81 15.75 41.06
CA LEU A 43 30.04 14.78 40.00
C LEU A 43 29.12 13.55 40.13
N LYS A 44 28.98 13.04 41.36
CA LYS A 44 28.09 11.91 41.63
C LYS A 44 26.64 12.23 41.31
N LEU A 45 26.17 13.42 41.66
CA LEU A 45 24.81 13.91 41.33
C LEU A 45 24.63 14.09 39.82
N GLU A 46 25.63 14.62 39.13
CA GLU A 46 25.58 14.80 37.69
C GLU A 46 25.55 13.46 36.93
N PHE A 47 26.40 12.49 37.31
CA PHE A 47 26.37 11.14 36.78
C PHE A 47 25.02 10.45 37.03
N THR A 48 24.46 10.60 38.21
CA THR A 48 23.13 10.02 38.52
C THR A 48 22.05 10.60 37.60
N ARG A 49 22.03 11.91 37.39
CA ARG A 49 21.11 12.58 36.46
C ARG A 49 21.30 12.10 35.01
N GLN A 50 22.56 11.98 34.56
CA GLN A 50 22.86 11.49 33.22
C GLN A 50 22.38 10.04 33.02
N ILE A 51 22.60 9.16 34.02
CA ILE A 51 22.13 7.78 34.00
C ILE A 51 20.61 7.72 33.96
N GLU A 52 19.91 8.52 34.75
CA GLU A 52 18.43 8.57 34.72
C GLU A 52 17.89 9.07 33.39
N THR A 53 18.49 10.09 32.82
CA THR A 53 18.13 10.60 31.48
C THR A 53 18.35 9.55 30.40
N LEU A 54 19.50 8.86 30.43
CA LEU A 54 19.78 7.77 29.48
C LEU A 54 18.80 6.61 29.64
N ARG A 55 18.49 6.21 30.87
CA ARG A 55 17.49 5.16 31.14
C ARG A 55 16.11 5.55 30.60
N GLY A 56 15.66 6.77 30.80
CA GLY A 56 14.43 7.30 30.25
C GLY A 56 14.43 7.23 28.71
N THR A 57 15.48 7.74 28.07
CA THR A 57 15.61 7.73 26.61
C THR A 57 15.62 6.30 26.02
N ILE A 58 16.30 5.37 26.70
CA ILE A 58 16.31 3.95 26.29
C ILE A 58 14.93 3.32 26.45
N ALA A 59 14.26 3.60 27.57
CA ALA A 59 12.89 3.08 27.81
C ALA A 59 11.91 3.58 26.76
N ASP A 60 11.94 4.88 26.42
CA ASP A 60 11.10 5.48 25.40
C ASP A 60 11.35 4.88 24.00
N ARG A 61 12.63 4.74 23.62
CA ARG A 61 12.99 4.09 22.34
C ARG A 61 12.56 2.64 22.28
N ASN A 62 12.72 1.88 23.36
CA ASN A 62 12.28 0.49 23.42
C ASN A 62 10.76 0.37 23.36
N SER A 63 10.04 1.26 24.05
CA SER A 63 8.57 1.31 23.99
C SER A 63 8.07 1.62 22.59
N ALA A 64 8.63 2.62 21.91
CA ALA A 64 8.28 2.95 20.53
C ALA A 64 8.61 1.80 19.55
N ALA A 65 9.79 1.16 19.71
CA ALA A 65 10.19 0.02 18.89
C ALA A 65 9.28 -1.19 19.08
N ASN A 66 8.86 -1.46 20.31
CA ASN A 66 7.93 -2.55 20.62
C ASN A 66 6.54 -2.27 20.06
N ALA A 67 6.00 -1.05 20.26
CA ALA A 67 4.72 -0.66 19.70
C ALA A 67 4.69 -0.77 18.16
N ARG A 68 5.80 -0.43 17.50
CA ARG A 68 5.94 -0.59 16.05
C ARG A 68 5.94 -2.07 15.63
N ARG A 69 6.67 -2.93 16.33
CA ARG A 69 6.69 -4.38 16.06
C ARG A 69 5.32 -5.01 16.26
N ASP A 70 4.63 -4.63 17.34
CA ASP A 70 3.29 -5.13 17.62
C ASP A 70 2.31 -4.72 16.52
N TYR A 71 2.38 -3.45 16.07
CA TYR A 71 1.60 -2.98 14.93
C TYR A 71 1.90 -3.77 13.64
N GLU A 72 3.19 -3.93 13.29
CA GLU A 72 3.60 -4.67 12.09
C GLU A 72 3.15 -6.13 12.14
N TYR A 73 3.26 -6.78 13.30
CA TYR A 73 2.78 -8.14 13.51
C TYR A 73 1.26 -8.27 13.36
N ASP A 74 0.49 -7.40 13.99
CA ASP A 74 -0.97 -7.41 13.89
C ASP A 74 -1.44 -7.08 12.48
N ALA A 75 -0.77 -6.16 11.80
CA ALA A 75 -1.06 -5.80 10.42
C ALA A 75 -0.80 -6.99 9.47
N LEU A 76 0.34 -7.65 9.57
CA LEU A 76 0.67 -8.86 8.80
C LEU A 76 -0.33 -9.99 9.08
N LYS A 77 -0.69 -10.20 10.35
CA LYS A 77 -1.68 -11.20 10.73
C LYS A 77 -3.03 -10.94 10.05
N ARG A 78 -3.49 -9.70 10.01
CA ARG A 78 -4.73 -9.32 9.29
C ARG A 78 -4.59 -9.53 7.78
N LEU A 79 -3.45 -9.17 7.18
CA LEU A 79 -3.22 -9.40 5.76
C LEU A 79 -3.34 -10.90 5.41
N TYR A 80 -2.72 -11.78 6.20
CA TYR A 80 -2.79 -13.22 5.95
C TYR A 80 -4.16 -13.85 6.28
N THR A 81 -4.87 -13.31 7.27
CA THR A 81 -6.18 -13.87 7.64
C THR A 81 -7.31 -13.38 6.74
N ASP A 82 -7.32 -12.08 6.39
CA ASP A 82 -8.47 -11.43 5.75
C ASP A 82 -8.29 -11.23 4.24
N VAL A 83 -7.05 -11.10 3.76
CA VAL A 83 -6.74 -10.76 2.37
C VAL A 83 -6.23 -11.95 1.58
N GLU A 84 -5.36 -12.77 2.13
CA GLU A 84 -4.74 -13.89 1.39
C GLU A 84 -5.76 -14.92 0.86
N PRO A 85 -6.83 -15.31 1.59
CA PRO A 85 -7.87 -16.18 1.04
C PRO A 85 -8.56 -15.58 -0.18
N LEU A 86 -8.77 -14.25 -0.20
CA LEU A 86 -9.34 -13.56 -1.36
C LEU A 86 -8.36 -13.50 -2.53
N LEU A 87 -7.06 -13.36 -2.26
CA LEU A 87 -6.03 -13.41 -3.29
C LEU A 87 -5.87 -14.80 -3.89
N PHE A 88 -6.09 -15.85 -3.12
CA PHE A 88 -6.12 -17.22 -3.65
C PHE A 88 -7.31 -17.40 -4.62
N GLN A 89 -8.51 -17.01 -4.21
CA GLN A 89 -9.68 -17.05 -5.07
C GLN A 89 -9.55 -16.15 -6.30
N LEU A 90 -8.89 -14.99 -6.16
CA LEU A 90 -8.55 -14.12 -7.28
C LEU A 90 -7.63 -14.84 -8.28
N HIS A 91 -6.64 -15.58 -7.79
CA HIS A 91 -5.73 -16.33 -8.67
C HIS A 91 -6.50 -17.31 -9.56
N GLU A 92 -7.40 -18.10 -8.97
CA GLU A 92 -8.30 -19.00 -9.72
C GLU A 92 -9.15 -18.24 -10.74
N ALA A 93 -9.71 -17.09 -10.35
CA ALA A 93 -10.50 -16.27 -11.24
C ALA A 93 -9.67 -15.68 -12.40
N LEU A 94 -8.40 -15.32 -12.16
CA LEU A 94 -7.49 -14.85 -13.19
C LEU A 94 -7.09 -15.95 -14.15
N ASP A 95 -6.86 -17.18 -13.68
CA ASP A 95 -6.60 -18.34 -14.53
C ASP A 95 -7.78 -18.63 -15.44
N GLU A 96 -9.02 -18.57 -14.90
CA GLU A 96 -10.21 -18.70 -15.72
C GLU A 96 -10.37 -17.58 -16.74
N ALA A 97 -10.05 -16.33 -16.37
CA ALA A 97 -10.04 -15.18 -17.27
C ALA A 97 -9.01 -15.36 -18.39
N HIS A 98 -7.79 -15.77 -18.05
CA HIS A 98 -6.73 -16.05 -19.02
C HIS A 98 -7.15 -17.14 -20.01
N ASN A 99 -7.67 -18.25 -19.53
CA ASN A 99 -8.17 -19.34 -20.38
C ASN A 99 -9.32 -18.85 -21.30
N ARG A 100 -10.13 -17.91 -20.83
CA ARG A 100 -11.19 -17.29 -21.65
C ARG A 100 -10.59 -16.40 -22.73
N VAL A 101 -9.56 -15.62 -22.44
CA VAL A 101 -8.84 -14.80 -23.44
C VAL A 101 -8.24 -15.70 -24.54
N LEU A 102 -7.59 -16.80 -24.15
CA LEU A 102 -7.08 -17.78 -25.13
C LEU A 102 -8.21 -18.36 -26.01
N SER A 103 -9.38 -18.65 -25.42
CA SER A 103 -10.57 -19.11 -26.16
C SER A 103 -11.08 -18.04 -27.12
N LEU A 104 -11.12 -16.77 -26.71
CA LEU A 104 -11.48 -15.64 -27.58
C LEU A 104 -10.51 -15.50 -28.75
N CYS A 105 -9.21 -15.61 -28.50
CA CYS A 105 -8.19 -15.59 -29.57
C CYS A 105 -8.39 -16.69 -30.60
N ARG A 106 -8.68 -17.93 -30.15
CA ARG A 106 -8.99 -19.06 -31.05
C ARG A 106 -10.28 -18.81 -31.84
N SER A 107 -11.32 -18.32 -31.18
CA SER A 107 -12.60 -17.99 -31.80
C SER A 107 -12.47 -16.87 -32.83
N SER A 108 -11.62 -15.86 -32.55
CA SER A 108 -11.31 -14.77 -33.48
C SER A 108 -10.64 -15.30 -34.75
N ARG A 109 -9.61 -16.15 -34.57
CA ARG A 109 -8.89 -16.76 -35.72
C ARG A 109 -9.82 -17.65 -36.56
N ALA A 110 -10.82 -18.27 -35.96
CA ALA A 110 -11.83 -19.10 -36.65
C ALA A 110 -12.96 -18.26 -37.26
N GLY A 111 -12.95 -16.93 -37.19
CA GLY A 111 -14.01 -16.05 -37.69
C GLY A 111 -15.33 -16.17 -36.93
N ARG A 112 -15.26 -16.59 -35.65
CA ARG A 112 -16.46 -16.84 -34.81
C ARG A 112 -16.78 -15.69 -33.86
N LEU A 113 -16.09 -14.55 -34.01
CA LEU A 113 -16.37 -13.32 -33.23
C LEU A 113 -16.85 -12.19 -34.14
N GLY A 114 -17.38 -11.14 -33.54
CA GLY A 114 -17.90 -9.96 -34.23
C GLY A 114 -19.41 -10.06 -34.48
N GLU A 115 -19.89 -9.31 -35.47
CA GLU A 115 -21.34 -9.15 -35.75
C GLU A 115 -21.88 -10.14 -36.79
N SER A 116 -21.05 -11.04 -37.31
CA SER A 116 -21.48 -12.05 -38.28
C SER A 116 -22.55 -12.99 -37.71
N GLY A 117 -23.42 -13.56 -38.57
CA GLY A 117 -24.48 -14.51 -38.16
C GLY A 117 -23.93 -15.77 -37.49
N THR A 118 -22.66 -16.11 -37.70
CA THR A 118 -21.98 -17.28 -37.12
C THR A 118 -21.20 -16.93 -35.82
N SER A 119 -21.29 -15.71 -35.36
CA SER A 119 -20.59 -15.26 -34.14
C SER A 119 -21.20 -15.85 -32.88
N TRP A 120 -20.33 -16.42 -32.03
CA TRP A 120 -20.74 -17.01 -30.75
C TRP A 120 -21.04 -15.94 -29.67
N ILE A 121 -20.68 -14.68 -29.91
CA ILE A 121 -20.79 -13.58 -28.96
C ILE A 121 -21.84 -12.54 -29.39
N ARG A 122 -22.58 -12.80 -30.50
CA ARG A 122 -23.60 -11.87 -30.99
C ARG A 122 -24.93 -11.98 -30.22
N GLY A 123 -25.34 -13.20 -29.87
CA GLY A 123 -26.59 -13.46 -29.13
C GLY A 123 -26.37 -13.49 -27.62
N ASP A 124 -27.47 -13.78 -26.91
CA ASP A 124 -27.44 -13.90 -25.43
C ASP A 124 -27.10 -15.34 -24.98
N GLY A 125 -26.28 -16.04 -25.78
CA GLY A 125 -25.88 -17.41 -25.51
C GLY A 125 -24.91 -17.59 -24.37
N TYR A 126 -24.76 -18.85 -23.93
CA TYR A 126 -23.82 -19.23 -22.86
C TYR A 126 -22.40 -18.68 -23.07
N TYR A 127 -21.91 -18.67 -24.32
CA TYR A 127 -20.55 -18.22 -24.61
C TYR A 127 -20.34 -16.73 -24.25
N LEU A 128 -21.31 -15.87 -24.61
CA LEU A 128 -21.27 -14.45 -24.23
C LEU A 128 -21.34 -14.30 -22.70
N ARG A 129 -22.35 -14.93 -22.07
CA ARG A 129 -22.56 -14.81 -20.61
C ARG A 129 -21.37 -15.32 -19.82
N SER A 130 -20.84 -16.51 -20.19
CA SER A 130 -19.65 -17.04 -19.52
C SER A 130 -18.37 -16.21 -19.78
N THR A 131 -18.26 -15.54 -20.93
CA THR A 131 -17.17 -14.61 -21.21
C THR A 131 -17.25 -13.39 -20.31
N MET A 132 -18.41 -12.75 -20.22
CA MET A 132 -18.64 -11.60 -19.32
C MET A 132 -18.31 -11.95 -17.88
N TYR A 133 -18.84 -13.08 -17.40
CA TYR A 133 -18.61 -13.53 -16.03
C TYR A 133 -17.11 -13.76 -15.74
N LYS A 134 -16.44 -14.59 -16.54
CA LYS A 134 -15.04 -14.96 -16.32
C LYS A 134 -14.09 -13.76 -16.40
N LEU A 135 -14.35 -12.81 -17.28
CA LEU A 135 -13.53 -11.61 -17.40
C LEU A 135 -13.87 -10.53 -16.35
N ALA A 136 -15.10 -10.49 -15.86
CA ALA A 136 -15.50 -9.52 -14.85
C ALA A 136 -15.28 -10.01 -13.40
N LEU A 137 -15.19 -11.32 -13.17
CA LEU A 137 -15.03 -11.90 -11.84
C LEU A 137 -13.81 -11.37 -11.07
N PRO A 138 -12.61 -11.24 -11.65
CA PRO A 138 -11.47 -10.64 -10.95
C PRO A 138 -11.74 -9.21 -10.45
N VAL A 139 -12.59 -8.44 -11.16
CA VAL A 139 -12.95 -7.07 -10.75
C VAL A 139 -13.75 -7.08 -9.44
N ALA A 140 -14.57 -8.11 -9.20
CA ALA A 140 -15.28 -8.28 -7.93
C ALA A 140 -14.32 -8.43 -6.74
N TYR A 141 -13.19 -9.11 -6.94
CA TYR A 141 -12.20 -9.29 -5.87
C TYR A 141 -11.52 -7.98 -5.46
N LEU A 142 -11.35 -7.01 -6.38
CA LEU A 142 -10.90 -5.66 -5.99
C LEU A 142 -11.85 -5.05 -4.95
N ARG A 143 -13.17 -5.16 -5.19
CA ARG A 143 -14.20 -4.66 -4.27
C ARG A 143 -14.21 -5.38 -2.93
N LEU A 144 -13.90 -6.68 -2.91
CA LEU A 144 -13.83 -7.48 -1.67
C LEU A 144 -12.56 -7.19 -0.86
N ILE A 145 -11.44 -6.92 -1.53
CA ILE A 145 -10.14 -6.67 -0.89
C ILE A 145 -10.05 -5.24 -0.34
N GLN A 146 -10.53 -4.24 -1.06
CA GLN A 146 -10.41 -2.82 -0.69
C GLN A 146 -10.81 -2.52 0.78
N PRO A 147 -11.97 -2.97 1.29
CA PRO A 147 -12.35 -2.71 2.68
C PRO A 147 -11.40 -3.35 3.71
N LYS A 148 -10.77 -4.48 3.35
CA LYS A 148 -9.88 -5.22 4.24
C LYS A 148 -8.53 -4.55 4.41
N ILE A 149 -8.09 -3.81 3.40
CA ILE A 149 -6.79 -3.11 3.40
C ILE A 149 -6.87 -1.64 3.80
N THR A 150 -8.08 -1.10 4.05
CA THR A 150 -8.28 0.34 4.30
C THR A 150 -7.48 0.85 5.51
N PHE A 151 -7.29 0.00 6.53
CA PHE A 151 -6.60 0.35 7.77
C PHE A 151 -5.32 -0.48 8.01
N VAL A 152 -4.80 -1.10 6.98
CA VAL A 152 -3.60 -1.94 7.07
C VAL A 152 -2.59 -1.48 6.02
N ASP A 153 -1.34 -1.31 6.43
CA ASP A 153 -0.27 -1.01 5.48
C ASP A 153 0.06 -2.26 4.66
N ILE A 154 -0.51 -2.32 3.46
CA ILE A 154 -0.33 -3.44 2.53
C ILE A 154 1.13 -3.57 2.05
N SER A 155 1.96 -2.51 2.17
CA SER A 155 3.37 -2.54 1.76
C SER A 155 4.26 -3.36 2.69
N LEU A 156 3.74 -3.77 3.86
CA LEU A 156 4.43 -4.67 4.79
C LEU A 156 4.69 -6.06 4.17
N ASP A 157 3.87 -6.48 3.20
CA ASP A 157 4.11 -7.68 2.40
C ASP A 157 4.20 -7.32 0.91
N ALA A 158 5.41 -7.40 0.36
CA ALA A 158 5.67 -7.03 -1.03
C ALA A 158 4.91 -7.91 -2.04
N SER A 159 4.65 -9.18 -1.71
CA SER A 159 3.91 -10.11 -2.58
C SER A 159 2.42 -9.74 -2.63
N ILE A 160 1.80 -9.50 -1.48
CA ILE A 160 0.41 -9.04 -1.39
C ILE A 160 0.26 -7.69 -2.07
N TYR A 161 1.17 -6.75 -1.82
CA TYR A 161 1.17 -5.44 -2.45
C TYR A 161 1.24 -5.53 -3.97
N MET A 162 2.16 -6.33 -4.52
CA MET A 162 2.30 -6.51 -5.96
C MET A 162 1.05 -7.13 -6.59
N ARG A 163 0.48 -8.17 -5.99
CA ARG A 163 -0.78 -8.80 -6.46
C ARG A 163 -1.94 -7.81 -6.47
N TYR A 164 -2.03 -6.95 -5.46
CA TYR A 164 -3.04 -5.89 -5.42
C TYR A 164 -2.84 -4.85 -6.53
N LEU A 165 -1.60 -4.45 -6.82
CA LEU A 165 -1.30 -3.53 -7.93
C LEU A 165 -1.66 -4.16 -9.28
N LEU A 166 -1.33 -5.44 -9.49
CA LEU A 166 -1.71 -6.17 -10.72
C LEU A 166 -3.23 -6.27 -10.86
N LEU A 167 -3.96 -6.51 -9.77
CA LEU A 167 -5.41 -6.50 -9.79
C LEU A 167 -5.97 -5.13 -10.18
N LYS A 168 -5.44 -4.04 -9.64
CA LYS A 168 -5.83 -2.69 -10.07
C LYS A 168 -5.56 -2.46 -11.56
N LEU A 169 -4.40 -2.92 -12.04
CA LEU A 169 -4.05 -2.83 -13.45
C LEU A 169 -5.01 -3.65 -14.32
N TYR A 170 -5.36 -4.86 -13.88
CA TYR A 170 -6.40 -5.67 -14.54
C TYR A 170 -7.73 -4.93 -14.66
N CYS A 171 -8.20 -4.30 -13.60
CA CYS A 171 -9.45 -3.52 -13.63
C CYS A 171 -9.40 -2.35 -14.60
N LEU A 172 -8.24 -1.71 -14.76
CA LEU A 172 -8.05 -0.63 -15.72
C LEU A 172 -8.20 -1.08 -17.18
N THR A 173 -8.02 -2.38 -17.47
CA THR A 173 -8.22 -2.94 -18.82
C THR A 173 -9.62 -2.71 -19.36
N PHE A 174 -10.62 -2.68 -18.48
CA PHE A 174 -12.03 -2.50 -18.84
C PHE A 174 -12.45 -1.03 -18.87
N THR A 175 -11.57 -0.14 -18.47
CA THR A 175 -11.86 1.29 -18.46
C THR A 175 -11.50 1.95 -19.78
N ASP A 176 -12.00 3.15 -19.96
CA ASP A 176 -11.59 4.09 -21.00
C ASP A 176 -10.35 4.92 -20.58
N ASP A 177 -9.51 4.39 -19.66
CA ASP A 177 -8.30 5.11 -19.20
C ASP A 177 -7.27 5.20 -20.34
N PHE A 178 -7.05 6.44 -20.78
CA PHE A 178 -6.26 6.80 -21.96
C PHE A 178 -4.75 6.62 -21.83
N ARG A 179 -4.26 6.38 -20.63
CA ARG A 179 -2.84 6.00 -20.47
C ARG A 179 -2.49 4.76 -21.27
N PHE A 180 -3.47 3.92 -21.56
CA PHE A 180 -3.34 2.75 -22.42
C PHE A 180 -3.67 3.03 -23.90
N ALA A 181 -4.32 4.13 -24.24
CA ALA A 181 -4.60 4.51 -25.62
C ALA A 181 -3.30 4.82 -26.43
N ALA A 182 -2.22 5.13 -25.76
CA ALA A 182 -0.90 5.25 -26.39
C ALA A 182 -0.43 3.95 -27.08
N VAL A 183 -1.01 2.79 -26.72
CA VAL A 183 -0.79 1.49 -27.40
C VAL A 183 -1.39 1.45 -28.80
N GLU A 184 -2.37 2.32 -29.11
CA GLU A 184 -2.97 2.46 -30.44
C GLU A 184 -2.91 3.92 -30.90
N PRO A 185 -1.82 4.34 -31.60
CA PRO A 185 -1.64 5.73 -32.02
C PRO A 185 -2.75 6.28 -32.90
N LYS A 186 -3.48 5.41 -33.62
CA LYS A 186 -4.63 5.81 -34.46
C LYS A 186 -5.88 6.15 -33.66
N LEU A 187 -5.90 5.75 -32.39
CA LEU A 187 -6.98 6.01 -31.44
C LEU A 187 -6.50 6.97 -30.34
N ALA A 188 -5.44 7.74 -30.62
CA ALA A 188 -4.89 8.73 -29.68
C ALA A 188 -6.00 9.68 -29.25
N TYR A 189 -6.56 9.37 -28.10
CA TYR A 189 -7.53 10.18 -27.39
C TYR A 189 -6.80 10.86 -26.24
N ASP A 190 -6.74 12.16 -26.29
CA ASP A 190 -6.31 12.99 -25.18
C ASP A 190 -7.55 13.59 -24.52
N PRO A 191 -7.92 13.20 -23.29
CA PRO A 191 -9.08 13.73 -22.59
C PRO A 191 -8.95 15.24 -22.32
N ASN A 192 -7.74 15.77 -22.34
CA ASN A 192 -7.45 17.18 -22.15
C ASN A 192 -7.45 17.95 -23.48
N HIS A 193 -7.63 17.28 -24.62
CA HIS A 193 -7.66 17.92 -25.91
C HIS A 193 -9.06 18.48 -26.21
N ASP A 194 -9.17 19.76 -26.57
CA ASP A 194 -10.44 20.43 -26.82
C ASP A 194 -11.26 19.79 -27.95
N GLN A 195 -10.64 19.01 -28.81
CA GLN A 195 -11.27 18.31 -29.94
C GLN A 195 -11.93 16.97 -29.58
N TRP A 196 -11.81 16.44 -28.35
CA TRP A 196 -12.36 15.14 -28.03
C TRP A 196 -13.91 15.09 -28.18
N ARG A 197 -14.60 16.21 -27.97
CA ARG A 197 -16.04 16.32 -28.21
C ARG A 197 -16.38 16.16 -29.69
N GLN A 198 -15.61 16.79 -30.57
CA GLN A 198 -15.78 16.68 -32.02
C GLN A 198 -15.46 15.27 -32.52
N LEU A 199 -14.41 14.63 -31.98
CA LEU A 199 -14.09 13.25 -32.28
C LEU A 199 -15.19 12.28 -31.84
N ARG A 200 -15.81 12.51 -30.67
CA ARG A 200 -16.95 11.75 -30.18
C ARG A 200 -18.18 11.91 -31.07
N GLU A 201 -18.44 13.13 -31.54
CA GLU A 201 -19.58 13.43 -32.41
C GLU A 201 -19.34 12.91 -33.85
N SER A 202 -18.09 12.96 -34.35
CA SER A 202 -17.76 12.52 -35.69
C SER A 202 -17.60 11.00 -35.84
N ASP A 203 -17.12 10.31 -34.79
CA ASP A 203 -16.99 8.85 -34.78
C ASP A 203 -17.36 8.25 -33.40
N PRO A 204 -18.66 8.07 -33.12
CA PRO A 204 -19.14 7.43 -31.89
C PRO A 204 -18.55 6.04 -31.68
N ALA A 205 -18.16 5.35 -32.75
CA ALA A 205 -17.56 4.03 -32.67
C ALA A 205 -16.16 4.06 -32.04
N VAL A 206 -15.39 5.10 -32.22
CA VAL A 206 -14.07 5.27 -31.55
C VAL A 206 -14.26 5.34 -30.06
N TYR A 207 -15.21 6.12 -29.57
CA TYR A 207 -15.51 6.22 -28.13
C TYR A 207 -16.02 4.90 -27.54
N GLN A 208 -16.91 4.21 -28.22
CA GLN A 208 -17.46 2.93 -27.81
C GLN A 208 -16.41 1.80 -27.80
N ARG A 209 -15.32 1.94 -28.55
CA ARG A 209 -14.23 0.94 -28.64
C ARG A 209 -13.25 0.99 -27.48
N GLN A 210 -13.36 1.97 -26.59
CA GLN A 210 -12.33 2.21 -25.60
C GLN A 210 -12.53 1.50 -24.27
N GLY A 211 -13.74 1.16 -23.90
CA GLY A 211 -14.05 0.49 -22.64
C GLY A 211 -15.19 1.18 -21.89
N LEU A 212 -15.25 0.93 -20.60
CA LEU A 212 -16.27 1.46 -19.71
C LEU A 212 -15.76 2.67 -18.95
N VAL A 213 -16.65 3.59 -18.62
CA VAL A 213 -16.37 4.65 -17.64
C VAL A 213 -16.04 4.01 -16.29
N VAL A 214 -15.06 4.55 -15.55
CA VAL A 214 -14.58 4.00 -14.26
C VAL A 214 -15.75 3.70 -13.31
N GLY A 215 -16.71 4.61 -13.18
CA GLY A 215 -17.91 4.39 -12.35
C GLY A 215 -18.74 3.16 -12.76
N ASN A 216 -18.78 2.82 -14.05
CA ASN A 216 -19.45 1.62 -14.51
C ASN A 216 -18.69 0.34 -14.12
N VAL A 217 -17.35 0.38 -14.12
CA VAL A 217 -16.54 -0.76 -13.65
C VAL A 217 -16.74 -0.97 -12.15
N GLU A 218 -16.84 0.08 -11.37
CA GLU A 218 -17.15 0.01 -9.93
C GLU A 218 -18.56 -0.56 -9.69
N ASN A 219 -19.55 -0.15 -10.48
CA ASN A 219 -20.91 -0.67 -10.40
C ASN A 219 -20.98 -2.16 -10.78
N VAL A 220 -20.23 -2.57 -11.81
CA VAL A 220 -20.09 -3.99 -12.18
C VAL A 220 -19.47 -4.78 -11.02
N ALA A 221 -18.37 -4.26 -10.44
CA ALA A 221 -17.72 -4.89 -9.29
C ALA A 221 -18.70 -5.08 -8.11
N ALA A 222 -19.47 -4.04 -7.79
CA ALA A 222 -20.47 -4.09 -6.71
C ALA A 222 -21.58 -5.11 -7.01
N SER A 223 -22.02 -5.19 -8.27
CA SER A 223 -23.09 -6.12 -8.70
C SER A 223 -22.65 -7.58 -8.75
N LEU A 224 -21.34 -7.85 -8.80
CA LEU A 224 -20.76 -9.18 -8.74
C LEU A 224 -20.49 -9.67 -7.32
N VAL A 225 -20.74 -8.85 -6.30
CA VAL A 225 -20.58 -9.22 -4.90
C VAL A 225 -21.93 -9.43 -4.23
N VAL A 226 -22.06 -10.49 -3.45
CA VAL A 226 -23.21 -10.81 -2.64
C VAL A 226 -22.74 -11.34 -1.27
N GLU A 227 -23.27 -10.80 -0.18
CA GLU A 227 -22.97 -11.26 1.19
C GLU A 227 -21.46 -11.42 1.48
N GLY A 228 -20.65 -10.49 0.98
CA GLY A 228 -19.20 -10.49 1.20
C GLY A 228 -18.39 -11.52 0.39
N ARG A 229 -18.99 -12.14 -0.61
CA ARG A 229 -18.35 -13.05 -1.56
C ARG A 229 -18.64 -12.68 -3.02
N ALA A 230 -17.84 -13.20 -3.93
CA ALA A 230 -18.16 -13.13 -5.35
C ALA A 230 -19.37 -14.02 -5.68
N LYS A 231 -20.23 -13.55 -6.61
CA LYS A 231 -21.36 -14.31 -7.10
C LYS A 231 -20.91 -15.55 -7.86
N LEU A 232 -21.66 -16.63 -7.73
CA LEU A 232 -21.55 -17.80 -8.61
C LEU A 232 -22.07 -17.47 -10.03
N PHE A 233 -21.67 -18.27 -11.02
CA PHE A 233 -22.11 -18.06 -12.40
C PHE A 233 -23.64 -18.08 -12.55
N SER A 234 -24.34 -18.99 -11.86
CA SER A 234 -25.80 -19.04 -11.86
C SER A 234 -26.47 -17.80 -11.28
N GLU A 235 -25.91 -17.24 -10.22
CA GLU A 235 -26.40 -15.99 -9.61
C GLU A 235 -26.14 -14.78 -10.54
N PHE A 236 -25.01 -14.79 -11.24
CA PHE A 236 -24.71 -13.81 -12.27
C PHE A 236 -25.71 -13.90 -13.44
N GLU A 237 -25.96 -15.11 -13.97
CA GLU A 237 -26.96 -15.33 -15.03
C GLU A 237 -28.35 -14.86 -14.63
N ALA A 238 -28.79 -15.17 -13.42
CA ALA A 238 -30.05 -14.68 -12.89
C ALA A 238 -30.13 -13.16 -12.81
N SER A 239 -28.97 -12.49 -12.54
CA SER A 239 -28.88 -11.02 -12.48
C SER A 239 -28.96 -10.35 -13.86
N LEU A 240 -28.63 -11.04 -14.96
CA LEU A 240 -28.74 -10.52 -16.33
C LEU A 240 -30.18 -10.59 -16.88
N GLY A 241 -31.07 -11.38 -16.28
CA GLY A 241 -32.43 -11.62 -16.75
C GLY A 241 -33.51 -10.62 -16.27
N GLY A 242 -33.10 -9.59 -15.50
CA GLY A 242 -34.04 -8.59 -14.97
C GLY A 242 -34.66 -7.73 -16.09
N ARG A 243 -35.98 -7.68 -16.18
CA ARG A 243 -36.80 -7.02 -17.21
C ARG A 243 -36.66 -5.49 -17.28
N THR A 244 -35.78 -4.86 -16.57
CA THR A 244 -35.74 -3.41 -16.42
C THR A 244 -34.62 -2.68 -17.16
N GLY A 245 -33.79 -3.36 -17.98
CA GLY A 245 -32.82 -2.67 -18.89
C GLY A 245 -31.82 -1.67 -18.24
N GLU A 246 -31.86 -1.53 -16.94
CA GLU A 246 -31.03 -0.58 -16.17
C GLU A 246 -30.05 -1.30 -15.20
N GLY A 247 -29.80 -2.58 -15.39
CA GLY A 247 -28.86 -3.33 -14.56
C GLY A 247 -27.44 -2.87 -14.80
N SER A 248 -26.66 -2.67 -13.73
CA SER A 248 -25.23 -2.35 -13.82
C SER A 248 -24.40 -3.39 -14.59
N LEU A 249 -24.96 -4.60 -14.82
CA LEU A 249 -24.33 -5.65 -15.64
C LEU A 249 -24.62 -5.51 -17.14
N ASP A 250 -25.60 -4.71 -17.55
CA ASP A 250 -25.93 -4.50 -18.98
C ASP A 250 -24.77 -3.79 -19.72
N VAL A 251 -23.97 -3.03 -19.01
CA VAL A 251 -22.74 -2.42 -19.56
C VAL A 251 -21.74 -3.48 -20.03
N LEU A 252 -21.68 -4.67 -19.39
CA LEU A 252 -20.86 -5.79 -19.86
C LEU A 252 -21.41 -6.39 -21.13
N VAL A 253 -22.72 -6.51 -21.24
CA VAL A 253 -23.39 -6.95 -22.49
C VAL A 253 -23.01 -6.00 -23.61
N PHE A 254 -23.10 -4.69 -23.38
CA PHE A 254 -22.69 -3.67 -24.33
C PHE A 254 -21.20 -3.80 -24.71
N LEU A 255 -20.32 -4.08 -23.75
CA LEU A 255 -18.89 -4.20 -23.98
C LEU A 255 -18.54 -5.45 -24.81
N PHE A 256 -19.18 -6.58 -24.57
CA PHE A 256 -18.81 -7.87 -25.15
C PHE A 256 -19.71 -8.35 -26.29
N ARG A 257 -20.95 -7.85 -26.43
CA ARG A 257 -21.81 -8.22 -27.56
C ARG A 257 -21.17 -7.74 -28.88
N GLY A 258 -20.98 -8.64 -29.82
CA GLY A 258 -20.32 -8.36 -31.09
C GLY A 258 -18.80 -8.05 -30.96
N PHE A 259 -18.20 -8.36 -29.82
CA PHE A 259 -16.77 -8.16 -29.61
C PHE A 259 -15.92 -8.89 -30.64
N SER A 260 -14.95 -8.17 -31.17
CA SER A 260 -13.86 -8.71 -31.97
C SER A 260 -12.66 -7.76 -31.91
N PRO A 261 -11.46 -8.19 -32.34
CA PRO A 261 -10.32 -7.28 -32.46
C PRO A 261 -10.53 -6.10 -33.44
N VAL A 262 -11.52 -6.23 -34.34
CA VAL A 262 -11.89 -5.17 -35.28
C VAL A 262 -12.86 -4.18 -34.65
N THR A 263 -13.87 -4.67 -33.94
CA THR A 263 -14.90 -3.81 -33.33
C THR A 263 -14.41 -3.12 -32.08
N ARG A 264 -13.51 -3.76 -31.29
CA ARG A 264 -12.94 -3.22 -30.06
C ARG A 264 -11.43 -3.49 -29.97
N PRO A 265 -10.61 -2.83 -30.80
CA PRO A 265 -9.19 -3.14 -30.94
C PRO A 265 -8.39 -2.87 -29.66
N VAL A 266 -8.72 -1.83 -28.90
CA VAL A 266 -8.01 -1.48 -27.66
C VAL A 266 -8.28 -2.55 -26.60
N LEU A 267 -9.54 -2.88 -26.32
CA LEU A 267 -9.90 -3.93 -25.37
C LEU A 267 -9.27 -5.28 -25.76
N ALA A 268 -9.31 -5.63 -27.04
CA ALA A 268 -8.71 -6.88 -27.51
C ALA A 268 -7.21 -6.96 -27.23
N ARG A 269 -6.47 -5.88 -27.48
CA ARG A 269 -5.02 -5.80 -27.20
C ARG A 269 -4.73 -5.84 -25.70
N MET A 270 -5.51 -5.10 -24.91
CA MET A 270 -5.36 -5.10 -23.47
C MET A 270 -5.59 -6.47 -22.86
N LEU A 271 -6.62 -7.20 -23.32
CA LEU A 271 -6.89 -8.58 -22.88
C LEU A 271 -5.79 -9.57 -23.29
N ILE A 272 -5.07 -9.31 -24.38
CA ILE A 272 -3.96 -10.18 -24.84
C ILE A 272 -2.66 -9.85 -24.10
N ALA A 273 -2.48 -8.58 -23.67
CA ALA A 273 -1.27 -8.13 -22.99
C ALA A 273 -1.18 -8.56 -21.52
N GLN A 274 -2.26 -9.05 -20.96
CA GLN A 274 -2.35 -9.60 -19.58
C GLN A 274 -2.01 -11.09 -19.54
#